data_5ae3147afa527d42a6023cbb22be1bd6
#
_entry.id   5ae3147afa527d42a6023cbb22be1bd6
#
_cell.length_a   1.000
_cell.length_b   1.000
_cell.length_c   1.000
_cell.angle_alpha   90.00
_cell.angle_beta   90.00
_cell.angle_gamma   90.00
#
_symmetry.space_group_name_H-M   'P 1'
#
loop_
_entity.id
_entity.type
_entity.pdbx_description
1 polymer ?
#
loop_
_entity_poly.entity_id
_entity_poly.type
_entity_poly.pdbx_seq_one_letter_code
_entity_poly.pdbx_strand_id
1 'polypeptide(L)'
;MTELKSHENNIAKFEFDVKYDEFAKAVNAVYNRNKKRYRLDGFRAGHVPRKVLEKMYGPEIFYDEAIQIVFPKPYEAAVEELDLEPIDQPSVDLDDIEAGKDITFKVEVETKPHPTLGDYSELIIEDIPSEVTDEDIDAELARQQEENARLIPVE
;
A
#
# COMPACT_ATOMS: atom_id res chain seq x y z
N MET A 1 12.66 -13.89 9.88
CA MET A 1 11.47 -14.73 10.16
C MET A 1 10.28 -13.79 10.19
N THR A 2 9.19 -14.16 9.53
CA THR A 2 7.98 -13.35 9.51
C THR A 2 7.02 -13.88 10.57
N GLU A 3 6.51 -13.03 11.45
CA GLU A 3 5.52 -13.40 12.46
C GLU A 3 4.26 -12.56 12.32
N LEU A 4 3.12 -13.20 12.06
CA LEU A 4 1.81 -12.56 12.11
C LEU A 4 1.37 -12.40 13.57
N LYS A 5 1.20 -11.17 14.03
CA LYS A 5 0.77 -10.87 15.42
C LYS A 5 -0.75 -10.82 15.54
N SER A 6 -1.42 -10.17 14.60
CA SER A 6 -2.88 -10.10 14.56
C SER A 6 -3.39 -9.81 13.16
N HIS A 7 -4.59 -10.30 12.88
CA HIS A 7 -5.34 -9.96 11.66
C HIS A 7 -6.80 -9.76 12.06
N GLU A 8 -7.14 -8.54 12.43
CA GLU A 8 -8.48 -8.18 12.90
C GLU A 8 -9.00 -6.97 12.14
N ASN A 9 -10.29 -6.94 11.84
CA ASN A 9 -10.95 -5.85 11.10
C ASN A 9 -10.27 -5.48 9.78
N ASN A 10 -9.75 -6.46 9.04
CA ASN A 10 -8.98 -6.30 7.81
C ASN A 10 -7.65 -5.56 7.98
N ILE A 11 -7.16 -5.40 9.21
CA ILE A 11 -5.85 -4.85 9.50
C ILE A 11 -4.94 -6.00 9.91
N ALA A 12 -3.89 -6.22 9.13
CA ALA A 12 -2.85 -7.19 9.43
C ALA A 12 -1.67 -6.49 10.11
N LYS A 13 -1.25 -7.01 11.27
CA LYS A 13 -0.04 -6.59 11.98
C LYS A 13 0.94 -7.73 11.99
N PHE A 14 2.10 -7.52 11.42
CA PHE A 14 3.14 -8.53 11.37
C PHE A 14 4.53 -7.91 11.56
N GLU A 15 5.47 -8.74 11.93
CA GLU A 15 6.85 -8.35 12.17
C GLU A 15 7.78 -9.20 11.29
N PHE A 16 8.85 -8.59 10.81
CA PHE A 16 9.92 -9.32 10.14
C PHE A 16 11.28 -8.72 10.42
N ASP A 17 12.30 -9.56 10.40
CA ASP A 17 13.66 -9.18 10.69
C ASP A 17 14.48 -8.96 9.42
N VAL A 18 15.28 -7.91 9.42
CA VAL A 18 16.27 -7.62 8.38
C VAL A 18 17.67 -7.70 8.98
N LYS A 19 18.55 -8.42 8.30
CA LYS A 19 19.94 -8.58 8.75
C LYS A 19 20.67 -7.24 8.76
N TYR A 20 21.38 -6.99 9.86
CA TYR A 20 22.18 -5.79 9.99
C TYR A 20 23.16 -5.57 8.83
N ASP A 21 23.75 -6.63 8.27
CA ASP A 21 24.68 -6.53 7.15
C ASP A 21 24.04 -5.95 5.87
N GLU A 22 22.75 -6.25 5.63
CA GLU A 22 22.00 -5.72 4.48
C GLU A 22 21.68 -4.25 4.69
N PHE A 23 21.26 -3.90 5.89
CA PHE A 23 21.03 -2.52 6.26
C PHE A 23 22.31 -1.68 6.20
N ALA A 24 23.43 -2.19 6.71
CA ALA A 24 24.72 -1.51 6.67
C ALA A 24 25.21 -1.26 5.22
N LYS A 25 24.93 -2.19 4.29
CA LYS A 25 25.18 -2.00 2.86
C LYS A 25 24.31 -0.89 2.28
N ALA A 26 23.02 -0.86 2.63
CA ALA A 26 22.11 0.20 2.20
C ALA A 26 22.54 1.58 2.71
N VAL A 27 22.89 1.69 4.00
CA VAL A 27 23.43 2.92 4.59
C VAL A 27 24.69 3.39 3.86
N ASN A 28 25.60 2.47 3.50
CA ASN A 28 26.80 2.81 2.71
C ASN A 28 26.42 3.27 1.27
N ALA A 29 25.43 2.67 0.67
CA ALA A 29 24.94 3.07 -0.65
C ALA A 29 24.34 4.48 -0.62
N VAL A 30 23.51 4.79 0.39
CA VAL A 30 22.93 6.12 0.63
C VAL A 30 24.03 7.16 0.85
N TYR A 31 24.99 6.87 1.72
CA TYR A 31 26.14 7.75 1.92
C TYR A 31 26.86 8.03 0.59
N ASN A 32 27.18 7.02 -0.20
CA ASN A 32 27.88 7.18 -1.48
C ASN A 32 27.09 8.02 -2.49
N ARG A 33 25.75 7.89 -2.49
CA ARG A 33 24.85 8.67 -3.33
C ARG A 33 24.81 10.13 -2.90
N ASN A 34 24.73 10.37 -1.61
CA ASN A 34 24.50 11.68 -1.03
C ASN A 34 25.77 12.45 -0.61
N LYS A 35 26.95 11.80 -0.56
CA LYS A 35 28.20 12.40 -0.06
C LYS A 35 28.55 13.74 -0.71
N LYS A 36 28.13 13.99 -1.96
CA LYS A 36 28.38 15.25 -2.66
C LYS A 36 27.56 16.42 -2.13
N ARG A 37 26.46 16.14 -1.43
CA ARG A 37 25.55 17.15 -0.84
C ARG A 37 26.09 17.72 0.47
N TYR A 38 26.88 16.90 1.20
CA TYR A 38 27.40 17.30 2.49
C TYR A 38 28.66 18.16 2.35
N ARG A 39 28.63 19.33 2.98
CA ARG A 39 29.74 20.25 3.07
C ARG A 39 30.05 20.46 4.53
N LEU A 40 31.31 20.32 4.88
CA LEU A 40 31.80 20.52 6.24
C LEU A 40 33.10 21.32 6.18
N ASP A 41 33.26 22.29 7.06
CA ASP A 41 34.49 23.07 7.14
C ASP A 41 35.69 22.16 7.43
N GLY A 42 36.76 22.34 6.69
CA GLY A 42 37.94 21.49 6.75
C GLY A 42 37.94 20.28 5.81
N PHE A 43 36.83 20.00 5.11
CA PHE A 43 36.74 18.92 4.14
C PHE A 43 36.33 19.42 2.75
N ARG A 44 36.93 18.83 1.72
CA ARG A 44 36.50 19.08 0.34
C ARG A 44 35.09 18.49 0.12
N ALA A 45 34.22 19.23 -0.58
CA ALA A 45 32.86 18.78 -0.89
C ALA A 45 32.86 17.36 -1.50
N GLY A 46 32.06 16.48 -0.92
CA GLY A 46 31.95 15.05 -1.33
C GLY A 46 33.05 14.13 -0.78
N HIS A 47 33.96 14.62 0.04
CA HIS A 47 35.05 13.85 0.64
C HIS A 47 34.98 13.80 2.19
N VAL A 48 33.84 14.20 2.77
CA VAL A 48 33.61 14.07 4.22
C VAL A 48 33.43 12.60 4.57
N PRO A 49 34.24 11.98 5.44
CA PRO A 49 34.07 10.57 5.81
C PRO A 49 32.72 10.34 6.51
N ARG A 50 32.09 9.17 6.25
CA ARG A 50 30.80 8.78 6.84
C ARG A 50 30.80 8.95 8.36
N LYS A 51 31.83 8.44 9.06
CA LYS A 51 31.94 8.53 10.52
C LYS A 51 31.93 9.97 11.06
N VAL A 52 32.40 10.92 10.27
CA VAL A 52 32.41 12.35 10.66
C VAL A 52 31.01 12.93 10.55
N LEU A 53 30.26 12.56 9.47
CA LEU A 53 28.86 12.96 9.31
C LEU A 53 27.98 12.37 10.40
N GLU A 54 28.13 11.09 10.70
CA GLU A 54 27.39 10.41 11.78
C GLU A 54 27.67 11.02 13.17
N LYS A 55 28.90 11.48 13.39
CA LYS A 55 29.26 12.15 14.65
C LYS A 55 28.66 13.56 14.78
N MET A 56 28.48 14.27 13.66
CA MET A 56 27.99 15.64 13.67
C MET A 56 26.46 15.72 13.59
N TYR A 57 25.83 14.86 12.80
CA TYR A 57 24.41 14.92 12.50
C TYR A 57 23.62 13.74 13.08
N GLY A 58 24.29 12.80 13.72
CA GLY A 58 23.72 11.53 14.16
C GLY A 58 23.76 10.46 13.06
N PRO A 59 23.74 9.19 13.44
CA PRO A 59 23.71 8.07 12.50
C PRO A 59 22.38 8.02 11.70
N GLU A 60 21.32 8.59 12.26
CA GLU A 60 19.95 8.59 11.74
C GLU A 60 19.83 9.29 10.38
N ILE A 61 20.75 10.22 10.06
CA ILE A 61 20.74 10.98 8.78
C ILE A 61 20.70 10.10 7.52
N PHE A 62 21.14 8.86 7.63
CA PHE A 62 21.15 7.90 6.52
C PHE A 62 20.08 6.82 6.65
N TYR A 63 19.43 6.70 7.82
CA TYR A 63 18.54 5.59 8.14
C TYR A 63 17.25 5.64 7.32
N ASP A 64 16.62 6.81 7.20
CA ASP A 64 15.37 6.97 6.47
C ASP A 64 15.48 6.50 5.01
N GLU A 65 16.54 6.94 4.31
CA GLU A 65 16.76 6.51 2.93
C GLU A 65 17.22 5.05 2.85
N ALA A 66 17.95 4.54 3.84
CA ALA A 66 18.39 3.15 3.87
C ALA A 66 17.21 2.20 4.10
N ILE A 67 16.28 2.57 4.97
CA ILE A 67 15.02 1.85 5.21
C ILE A 67 14.23 1.75 3.90
N GLN A 68 14.05 2.86 3.18
CA GLN A 68 13.34 2.86 1.91
C GLN A 68 13.98 1.94 0.85
N ILE A 69 15.27 1.68 0.95
CA ILE A 69 15.98 0.76 0.03
C ILE A 69 15.82 -0.70 0.46
N VAL A 70 15.86 -0.96 1.77
CA VAL A 70 15.89 -2.34 2.31
C VAL A 70 14.49 -2.91 2.52
N PHE A 71 13.53 -2.07 2.90
CA PHE A 71 12.17 -2.46 3.27
C PHE A 71 11.39 -3.22 2.17
N PRO A 72 11.39 -2.82 0.87
CA PRO A 72 10.46 -3.39 -0.11
C PRO A 72 10.58 -4.90 -0.28
N LYS A 73 11.79 -5.43 -0.40
CA LYS A 73 12.01 -6.86 -0.66
C LYS A 73 11.54 -7.78 0.46
N PRO A 74 11.93 -7.55 1.74
CA PRO A 74 11.42 -8.35 2.86
C PRO A 74 9.91 -8.18 3.07
N TYR A 75 9.37 -6.99 2.80
CA TYR A 75 7.94 -6.72 2.88
C TYR A 75 7.15 -7.55 1.83
N GLU A 76 7.58 -7.54 0.56
CA GLU A 76 6.96 -8.35 -0.48
C GLU A 76 7.00 -9.85 -0.13
N ALA A 77 8.15 -10.34 0.34
CA ALA A 77 8.28 -11.72 0.77
C ALA A 77 7.38 -12.07 1.97
N ALA A 78 7.22 -11.14 2.93
CA ALA A 78 6.35 -11.33 4.09
C ALA A 78 4.86 -11.35 3.69
N VAL A 79 4.46 -10.49 2.77
CA VAL A 79 3.08 -10.45 2.23
C VAL A 79 2.75 -11.73 1.47
N GLU A 80 3.68 -12.24 0.67
CA GLU A 80 3.52 -13.51 -0.04
C GLU A 80 3.48 -14.71 0.92
N GLU A 81 4.35 -14.74 1.95
CA GLU A 81 4.39 -15.82 2.95
C GLU A 81 3.10 -15.89 3.77
N LEU A 82 2.49 -14.74 4.07
CA LEU A 82 1.27 -14.62 4.86
C LEU A 82 -0.02 -14.65 4.02
N ASP A 83 0.08 -14.76 2.70
CA ASP A 83 -1.05 -14.73 1.75
C ASP A 83 -1.99 -13.52 1.97
N LEU A 84 -1.38 -12.34 2.13
CA LEU A 84 -2.10 -11.10 2.37
C LEU A 84 -2.28 -10.31 1.06
N GLU A 85 -3.44 -9.68 0.88
CA GLU A 85 -3.71 -8.73 -0.21
C GLU A 85 -3.78 -7.30 0.35
N PRO A 86 -2.65 -6.57 0.44
CA PRO A 86 -2.65 -5.19 0.94
C PRO A 86 -3.35 -4.26 -0.06
N ILE A 87 -4.17 -3.34 0.47
CA ILE A 87 -4.92 -2.36 -0.34
C ILE A 87 -4.43 -0.93 -0.14
N ASP A 88 -3.64 -0.68 0.91
CA ASP A 88 -3.09 0.63 1.22
C ASP A 88 -1.60 0.54 1.57
N GLN A 89 -0.98 1.71 1.73
CA GLN A 89 0.43 1.80 2.13
C GLN A 89 0.61 1.32 3.57
N PRO A 90 1.62 0.46 3.83
CA PRO A 90 1.89 -0.02 5.17
C PRO A 90 2.38 1.11 6.08
N SER A 91 1.87 1.14 7.30
CA SER A 91 2.48 1.88 8.40
C SER A 91 3.62 1.05 8.97
N VAL A 92 4.77 1.64 9.13
CA VAL A 92 6.00 0.95 9.55
C VAL A 92 6.56 1.59 10.80
N ASP A 93 6.62 0.82 11.86
CA ASP A 93 7.31 1.18 13.09
C ASP A 93 8.61 0.38 13.23
N LEU A 94 9.61 1.01 13.79
CA LEU A 94 10.94 0.44 13.99
C LEU A 94 11.32 0.50 15.45
N ASP A 95 11.91 -0.57 15.94
CA ASP A 95 12.60 -0.53 17.22
C ASP A 95 13.94 0.20 17.07
N ASP A 96 14.57 0.54 18.21
CA ASP A 96 15.86 1.23 18.21
C ASP A 96 16.91 0.44 17.43
N ILE A 97 17.52 1.10 16.44
CA ILE A 97 18.54 0.50 15.60
C ILE A 97 19.86 0.41 16.35
N GLU A 98 20.19 -0.77 16.83
CA GLU A 98 21.47 -1.03 17.49
C GLU A 98 22.50 -1.57 16.51
N ALA A 99 23.73 -1.06 16.60
CA ALA A 99 24.81 -1.52 15.74
C ALA A 99 25.14 -3.00 15.98
N GLY A 100 25.05 -3.81 14.93
CA GLY A 100 25.36 -5.25 14.95
C GLY A 100 24.20 -6.16 15.35
N LYS A 101 23.01 -5.63 15.62
CA LYS A 101 21.79 -6.41 15.82
C LYS A 101 20.88 -6.33 14.58
N ASP A 102 20.17 -7.41 14.33
CA ASP A 102 19.16 -7.43 13.28
C ASP A 102 18.04 -6.44 13.62
N ILE A 103 17.43 -5.88 12.60
CA ILE A 103 16.42 -4.83 12.72
C ILE A 103 15.04 -5.44 12.53
N THR A 104 14.19 -5.30 13.53
CA THR A 104 12.80 -5.77 13.47
C THR A 104 11.90 -4.64 12.98
N PHE A 105 11.21 -4.90 11.88
CA PHE A 105 10.18 -4.03 11.32
C PHE A 105 8.81 -4.49 11.82
N LYS A 106 8.05 -3.58 12.40
CA LYS A 106 6.65 -3.77 12.78
C LYS A 106 5.79 -3.10 11.72
N VAL A 107 4.98 -3.89 11.05
CA VAL A 107 4.18 -3.43 9.93
C VAL A 107 2.71 -3.59 10.25
N GLU A 108 1.95 -2.54 9.99
CA GLU A 108 0.50 -2.53 10.04
C GLU A 108 -0.03 -2.13 8.66
N VAL A 109 -0.86 -2.97 8.06
CA VAL A 109 -1.39 -2.75 6.72
C VAL A 109 -2.85 -3.16 6.62
N GLU A 110 -3.65 -2.38 5.89
CA GLU A 110 -5.00 -2.75 5.55
C GLU A 110 -5.02 -3.76 4.41
N THR A 111 -5.78 -4.84 4.64
CA THR A 111 -5.92 -5.95 3.69
C THR A 111 -7.33 -6.01 3.13
N LYS A 112 -7.46 -6.58 1.95
CA LYS A 112 -8.73 -6.82 1.31
C LYS A 112 -9.58 -7.76 2.17
N PRO A 113 -10.85 -7.41 2.45
CA PRO A 113 -11.74 -8.30 3.18
C PRO A 113 -12.04 -9.56 2.37
N HIS A 114 -11.97 -10.73 3.04
CA HIS A 114 -12.42 -12.00 2.48
C HIS A 114 -13.85 -12.26 2.96
N PRO A 115 -14.89 -11.91 2.19
CA PRO A 115 -16.26 -12.15 2.59
C PRO A 115 -16.55 -13.66 2.56
N THR A 116 -17.12 -14.16 3.65
CA THR A 116 -17.69 -15.52 3.67
C THR A 116 -19.12 -15.44 3.14
N LEU A 117 -19.41 -16.29 2.16
CA LEU A 117 -20.77 -16.41 1.65
C LEU A 117 -21.70 -16.88 2.77
N GLY A 118 -22.80 -16.16 2.98
CA GLY A 118 -23.90 -16.64 3.81
C GLY A 118 -24.66 -17.80 3.14
N ASP A 119 -25.71 -18.28 3.79
CA ASP A 119 -26.58 -19.27 3.17
C ASP A 119 -27.43 -18.60 2.08
N TYR A 120 -27.14 -18.95 0.85
CA TYR A 120 -27.82 -18.45 -0.34
C TYR A 120 -28.81 -19.45 -0.94
N SER A 121 -28.92 -20.64 -0.33
CA SER A 121 -29.80 -21.73 -0.80
C SER A 121 -31.29 -21.38 -0.69
N GLU A 122 -31.63 -20.48 0.24
CA GLU A 122 -33.01 -20.06 0.50
C GLU A 122 -33.37 -18.73 -0.16
N LEU A 123 -32.54 -18.19 -1.06
CA LEU A 123 -32.86 -16.98 -1.80
C LEU A 123 -34.06 -17.24 -2.73
N ILE A 124 -35.19 -16.68 -2.39
CA ILE A 124 -36.39 -16.66 -3.25
C ILE A 124 -36.22 -15.51 -4.24
N ILE A 125 -36.04 -15.85 -5.50
CA ILE A 125 -36.00 -14.86 -6.58
C ILE A 125 -37.41 -14.79 -7.14
N GLU A 126 -38.03 -13.61 -7.10
CA GLU A 126 -39.30 -13.37 -7.78
C GLU A 126 -39.07 -13.51 -9.30
N ASP A 127 -39.91 -14.33 -9.94
CA ASP A 127 -39.86 -14.50 -11.40
C ASP A 127 -40.34 -13.19 -12.04
N ILE A 128 -39.48 -12.53 -12.75
CA ILE A 128 -39.81 -11.29 -13.46
C ILE A 128 -40.51 -11.72 -14.76
N PRO A 129 -41.82 -11.38 -14.95
CA PRO A 129 -42.51 -11.73 -16.17
C PRO A 129 -41.79 -11.12 -17.35
N SER A 130 -41.34 -11.96 -18.26
CA SER A 130 -40.63 -11.58 -19.50
C SER A 130 -41.60 -11.41 -20.68
N GLU A 131 -42.91 -11.61 -20.45
CA GLU A 131 -43.90 -11.45 -21.50
C GLU A 131 -44.18 -9.98 -21.74
N VAL A 132 -43.99 -9.55 -22.97
CA VAL A 132 -44.32 -8.19 -23.42
C VAL A 132 -45.84 -8.15 -23.64
N THR A 133 -46.50 -7.25 -22.89
CA THR A 133 -47.95 -7.06 -23.04
C THR A 133 -48.26 -6.01 -24.11
N ASP A 134 -49.52 -6.04 -24.62
CA ASP A 134 -49.97 -4.99 -25.55
C ASP A 134 -49.88 -3.58 -24.92
N GLU A 135 -50.06 -3.48 -23.61
CA GLU A 135 -49.89 -2.22 -22.85
C GLU A 135 -48.46 -1.71 -22.89
N ASP A 136 -47.46 -2.59 -22.82
CA ASP A 136 -46.04 -2.22 -22.89
C ASP A 136 -45.69 -1.70 -24.30
N ILE A 137 -46.29 -2.32 -25.35
CA ILE A 137 -46.13 -1.89 -26.74
C ILE A 137 -46.74 -0.50 -26.94
N ASP A 138 -47.96 -0.28 -26.45
CA ASP A 138 -48.62 1.01 -26.55
C ASP A 138 -47.88 2.10 -25.79
N ALA A 139 -47.36 1.81 -24.59
CA ALA A 139 -46.54 2.73 -23.83
C ALA A 139 -45.25 3.14 -24.54
N GLU A 140 -44.57 2.17 -25.17
CA GLU A 140 -43.35 2.45 -25.92
C GLU A 140 -43.65 3.25 -27.20
N LEU A 141 -44.77 2.95 -27.90
CA LEU A 141 -45.21 3.73 -29.03
C LEU A 141 -45.55 5.17 -28.65
N ALA A 142 -46.22 5.39 -27.52
CA ALA A 142 -46.53 6.73 -27.03
C ALA A 142 -45.24 7.51 -26.72
N ARG A 143 -44.24 6.85 -26.07
CA ARG A 143 -42.95 7.45 -25.81
C ARG A 143 -42.22 7.88 -27.07
N GLN A 144 -42.19 7.01 -28.09
CA GLN A 144 -41.58 7.32 -29.38
C GLN A 144 -42.32 8.44 -30.14
N GLN A 145 -43.64 8.52 -30.00
CA GLN A 145 -44.42 9.64 -30.54
C GLN A 145 -44.08 10.97 -29.90
N GLU A 146 -43.92 11.00 -28.57
CA GLU A 146 -43.50 12.20 -27.84
C GLU A 146 -42.08 12.63 -28.22
N GLU A 147 -41.15 11.69 -28.30
CA GLU A 147 -39.74 11.98 -28.69
C GLU A 147 -39.64 12.55 -30.11
N ASN A 148 -40.51 12.13 -31.02
CA ASN A 148 -40.55 12.60 -32.43
C ASN A 148 -41.55 13.73 -32.67
N ALA A 149 -42.26 14.20 -31.64
CA ALA A 149 -43.23 15.25 -31.78
C ALA A 149 -42.60 16.59 -32.14
N ARG A 150 -43.15 17.25 -33.18
CA ARG A 150 -42.73 18.61 -33.54
C ARG A 150 -43.54 19.62 -32.73
N LEU A 151 -42.85 20.45 -32.00
CA LEU A 151 -43.46 21.62 -31.33
C LEU A 151 -43.86 22.63 -32.39
N ILE A 152 -45.20 22.80 -32.59
CA ILE A 152 -45.74 23.83 -33.44
C ILE A 152 -46.18 24.99 -32.53
N PRO A 153 -45.60 26.19 -32.70
CA PRO A 153 -46.08 27.32 -31.95
C PRO A 153 -47.53 27.67 -32.38
N VAL A 154 -48.41 27.73 -31.40
CA VAL A 154 -49.79 28.23 -31.62
C VAL A 154 -49.77 29.71 -31.42
N GLU A 155 -50.12 30.49 -32.49
CA GLU A 155 -50.29 31.94 -32.42
C GLU A 155 -51.56 32.32 -31.66
#